data_9e39dbbc07f956ab18583e9dcc78ce97
#
_entry.id   9e39dbbc07f956ab18583e9dcc78ce97
#
_cell.length_a   1.000
_cell.length_b   1.000
_cell.length_c   1.000
_cell.angle_alpha   90.00
_cell.angle_beta   90.00
_cell.angle_gamma   90.00
#
_symmetry.space_group_name_H-M   'P 1'
#
loop_
_entity.id
_entity.type
_entity.pdbx_description
1 polymer ?
#
loop_
_entity_poly.entity_id
_entity_poly.type
_entity_poly.pdbx_seq_one_letter_code
_entity_poly.pdbx_strand_id
1 'polypeptide(L)'
;MAFENRKPGGDGPAAYQRAIRTRLRELRARFAQSEIARRTRTPLTNVHRYMNTGKIPAEFCAALVEAFEVNPAWLLVGAGGALLTEVDSGAGRVGGELLMMVEAMDAVARVRLGALTGKEQEKALRKLSDALGSYDRLRERINAQTRPVLKHLLDRYSSLCSHMELERAAGLRRACLQAAKFCDDEELLWELDNQQAMHEHLLGRVDAGLAFHLRLFARKLRDGALKDDASCSQAASLALALRDSGRFVEGRRICRAAIELAADEARQGLGFVELCVIGGSFDVELGDLESGLAGIQRAFGLLAAGQRSFASILLLRAELLAGLCSIAEARARSYPSRGRSRVLLRHACLLEDADELRACVEHSIGTAEHQIPPNEYEACRSRLLLTALTRPRPALLRQFETLGRESPPQVNSPHLKSAMLSIHHAQVARLCGKGAAEAERAQAQLDVVPRDRTVTIDLYAVQARNLAATQQRQALAVAQARLRDWIERGYNALRAVGI
;
A
#
# COMPACT_ATOMS: atom_id res chain seq x y z
N MET A 1 -21.46 15.61 5.79
CA MET A 1 -21.69 17.07 5.99
C MET A 1 -20.40 17.76 5.59
N ALA A 2 -20.43 18.50 4.48
CA ALA A 2 -19.27 19.21 3.95
C ALA A 2 -18.93 20.37 4.89
N PHE A 3 -17.75 20.29 5.52
CA PHE A 3 -17.14 21.48 6.09
C PHE A 3 -16.60 22.31 4.93
N GLU A 4 -17.38 23.30 4.51
CA GLU A 4 -16.94 24.37 3.65
C GLU A 4 -15.63 24.94 4.21
N ASN A 5 -14.59 24.80 3.43
CA ASN A 5 -13.30 25.45 3.58
C ASN A 5 -13.54 26.96 3.35
N ARG A 6 -14.06 27.67 4.36
CA ARG A 6 -14.05 29.12 4.37
C ARG A 6 -12.59 29.56 4.42
N LYS A 7 -12.00 29.80 3.25
CA LYS A 7 -10.93 30.80 3.15
C LYS A 7 -11.39 31.99 3.99
N PRO A 8 -10.56 32.55 4.86
CA PRO A 8 -10.92 33.79 5.50
C PRO A 8 -11.11 34.80 4.36
N GLY A 9 -12.37 34.92 3.97
CA GLY A 9 -12.78 35.92 3.00
C GLY A 9 -12.36 37.29 3.53
N GLY A 10 -11.79 38.11 2.69
CA GLY A 10 -11.34 39.46 2.74
C GLY A 10 -11.88 40.45 3.77
N ASP A 11 -11.97 40.07 5.04
CA ASP A 11 -12.17 40.95 6.19
C ASP A 11 -10.79 41.27 6.74
N GLY A 12 -10.26 42.42 6.33
CA GLY A 12 -8.98 42.94 6.72
C GLY A 12 -8.80 43.10 8.25
N PRO A 13 -7.70 43.74 8.72
CA PRO A 13 -7.32 43.87 10.13
C PRO A 13 -8.45 44.28 11.08
N ALA A 14 -9.49 44.95 10.57
CA ALA A 14 -10.68 45.37 11.30
C ALA A 14 -11.56 44.19 11.81
N ALA A 15 -11.62 43.07 11.11
CA ALA A 15 -12.42 41.90 11.55
C ALA A 15 -11.76 41.17 12.72
N TYR A 16 -10.44 41.02 12.69
CA TYR A 16 -9.67 40.45 13.81
C TYR A 16 -9.82 41.31 15.08
N GLN A 17 -9.74 42.61 14.93
CA GLN A 17 -9.94 43.56 16.06
C GLN A 17 -11.37 43.46 16.63
N ARG A 18 -12.38 43.27 15.80
CA ARG A 18 -13.77 43.01 16.24
C ARG A 18 -13.89 41.71 17.00
N ALA A 19 -13.30 40.62 16.49
CA ALA A 19 -13.33 39.32 17.13
C ALA A 19 -12.63 39.32 18.50
N ILE A 20 -11.44 39.89 18.60
CA ILE A 20 -10.73 40.07 19.88
C ILE A 20 -11.57 40.92 20.86
N ARG A 21 -12.20 41.96 20.39
CA ARG A 21 -13.06 42.84 21.24
C ARG A 21 -14.28 42.09 21.80
N THR A 22 -14.88 41.20 21.04
CA THR A 22 -15.96 40.36 21.54
C THR A 22 -15.48 39.49 22.70
N ARG A 23 -14.33 38.83 22.57
CA ARG A 23 -13.74 38.01 23.63
C ARG A 23 -13.29 38.81 24.84
N LEU A 24 -12.78 40.02 24.64
CA LEU A 24 -12.50 40.93 25.76
C LEU A 24 -13.77 41.29 26.56
N ARG A 25 -14.92 41.39 25.89
CA ARG A 25 -16.21 41.59 26.59
C ARG A 25 -16.67 40.35 27.35
N GLU A 26 -16.38 39.16 26.85
CA GLU A 26 -16.60 37.90 27.57
C GLU A 26 -15.74 37.81 28.82
N LEU A 27 -14.48 38.22 28.77
CA LEU A 27 -13.61 38.34 29.96
C LEU A 27 -14.13 39.29 31.00
N ARG A 28 -14.82 40.37 30.59
CA ARG A 28 -15.46 41.35 31.51
C ARG A 28 -16.56 40.69 32.35
N ALA A 29 -17.20 39.60 31.89
CA ALA A 29 -18.17 38.89 32.69
C ALA A 29 -17.51 38.16 33.89
N ARG A 30 -16.19 37.95 33.82
CA ARG A 30 -15.42 37.23 34.86
C ARG A 30 -14.54 38.16 35.70
N PHE A 31 -14.05 39.27 35.13
CA PHE A 31 -13.11 40.18 35.77
C PHE A 31 -13.58 41.63 35.59
N ALA A 32 -13.60 42.40 36.69
CA ALA A 32 -13.97 43.80 36.63
C ALA A 32 -12.96 44.62 35.78
N GLN A 33 -13.42 45.63 35.05
CA GLN A 33 -12.57 46.50 34.24
C GLN A 33 -11.43 47.17 35.02
N SER A 34 -11.72 47.57 36.25
CA SER A 34 -10.73 48.16 37.19
C SER A 34 -9.64 47.15 37.56
N GLU A 35 -9.99 45.89 37.71
CA GLU A 35 -9.06 44.80 38.00
C GLU A 35 -8.17 44.53 36.79
N ILE A 36 -8.76 44.47 35.57
CA ILE A 36 -8.02 44.33 34.33
C ILE A 36 -7.02 45.47 34.17
N ALA A 37 -7.46 46.72 34.39
CA ALA A 37 -6.59 47.88 34.31
C ALA A 37 -5.40 47.81 35.28
N ARG A 38 -5.66 47.42 36.52
CA ARG A 38 -4.65 47.29 37.59
C ARG A 38 -3.64 46.21 37.28
N ARG A 39 -4.10 44.99 36.94
CA ARG A 39 -3.23 43.84 36.73
C ARG A 39 -2.42 43.90 35.44
N THR A 40 -3.01 44.46 34.35
CA THR A 40 -2.31 44.68 33.08
C THR A 40 -1.50 45.97 33.07
N ARG A 41 -1.47 46.76 34.17
CA ARG A 41 -0.84 48.09 34.25
C ARG A 41 -1.26 49.02 33.14
N THR A 42 -2.49 48.93 32.68
CA THR A 42 -3.05 49.75 31.61
C THR A 42 -4.05 50.73 32.16
N PRO A 43 -3.99 52.02 31.81
CA PRO A 43 -4.97 53.02 32.30
C PRO A 43 -6.42 52.58 32.02
N LEU A 44 -7.31 52.75 33.00
CA LEU A 44 -8.73 52.31 32.91
C LEU A 44 -9.42 52.89 31.66
N THR A 45 -9.11 54.12 31.30
CA THR A 45 -9.62 54.77 30.09
C THR A 45 -9.19 54.06 28.81
N ASN A 46 -7.97 53.53 28.78
CA ASN A 46 -7.48 52.74 27.66
C ASN A 46 -8.15 51.35 27.61
N VAL A 47 -8.31 50.66 28.74
CA VAL A 47 -9.03 49.40 28.81
C VAL A 47 -10.46 49.56 28.29
N HIS A 48 -11.15 50.62 28.74
CA HIS A 48 -12.50 50.95 28.25
C HIS A 48 -12.50 51.18 26.72
N ARG A 49 -11.53 51.92 26.20
CA ARG A 49 -11.38 52.21 24.77
C ARG A 49 -11.12 50.91 23.96
N TYR A 50 -10.27 50.01 24.43
CA TYR A 50 -9.96 48.76 23.76
C TYR A 50 -11.16 47.82 23.71
N MET A 51 -11.97 47.80 24.74
CA MET A 51 -13.20 46.96 24.79
C MET A 51 -14.35 47.51 23.94
N ASN A 52 -14.34 48.81 23.57
CA ASN A 52 -15.45 49.43 22.84
C ASN A 52 -15.08 49.84 21.41
N THR A 53 -14.13 50.71 21.19
CA THR A 53 -13.92 51.37 19.88
C THR A 53 -12.46 51.41 19.41
N GLY A 54 -11.49 51.41 20.34
CA GLY A 54 -10.07 51.65 20.04
C GLY A 54 -9.38 50.44 19.40
N LYS A 55 -8.24 50.70 18.74
CA LYS A 55 -7.32 49.67 18.30
C LYS A 55 -6.71 48.97 19.52
N ILE A 56 -6.75 47.63 19.55
CA ILE A 56 -6.22 46.81 20.64
C ILE A 56 -4.74 46.54 20.35
N PRO A 57 -3.79 47.02 21.20
CA PRO A 57 -2.36 46.74 21.04
C PRO A 57 -2.02 45.30 21.38
N ALA A 58 -0.97 44.76 20.74
CA ALA A 58 -0.49 43.42 21.02
C ALA A 58 0.03 43.26 22.44
N GLU A 59 0.65 44.34 22.97
CA GLU A 59 1.18 44.42 24.33
C GLU A 59 0.06 44.29 25.38
N PHE A 60 -1.13 44.80 25.10
CA PHE A 60 -2.28 44.63 25.99
C PHE A 60 -2.79 43.22 25.99
N CYS A 61 -2.78 42.54 24.80
CA CYS A 61 -3.12 41.11 24.71
C CYS A 61 -2.11 40.24 25.47
N ALA A 62 -0.81 40.54 25.36
CA ALA A 62 0.24 39.83 26.09
C ALA A 62 0.09 40.05 27.62
N ALA A 63 -0.17 41.27 28.07
CA ALA A 63 -0.40 41.56 29.48
C ALA A 63 -1.64 40.84 30.05
N LEU A 64 -2.68 40.62 29.25
CA LEU A 64 -3.85 39.81 29.65
C LEU A 64 -3.50 38.31 29.80
N VAL A 65 -2.70 37.78 28.89
CA VAL A 65 -2.22 36.39 28.96
C VAL A 65 -1.41 36.19 30.25
N GLU A 66 -0.46 37.05 30.54
CA GLU A 66 0.39 36.97 31.73
C GLU A 66 -0.37 37.21 33.03
N ALA A 67 -1.21 38.26 33.08
CA ALA A 67 -1.85 38.66 34.32
C ALA A 67 -3.06 37.81 34.72
N PHE A 68 -3.77 37.22 33.78
CA PHE A 68 -5.01 36.49 34.02
C PHE A 68 -4.99 35.06 33.49
N GLU A 69 -3.84 34.56 33.03
CA GLU A 69 -3.69 33.22 32.44
C GLU A 69 -4.71 32.97 31.31
N VAL A 70 -4.99 34.01 30.53
CA VAL A 70 -5.88 33.92 29.38
C VAL A 70 -5.23 33.09 28.31
N ASN A 71 -5.96 32.14 27.74
CA ASN A 71 -5.47 31.30 26.64
C ASN A 71 -5.22 32.15 25.37
N PRO A 72 -3.95 32.28 24.90
CA PRO A 72 -3.62 33.10 23.71
C PRO A 72 -4.37 32.66 22.46
N ALA A 73 -4.55 31.32 22.26
CA ALA A 73 -5.27 30.79 21.11
C ALA A 73 -6.75 31.19 21.15
N TRP A 74 -7.37 31.14 22.33
CA TRP A 74 -8.74 31.63 22.48
C TRP A 74 -8.83 33.14 22.25
N LEU A 75 -7.93 33.93 22.85
CA LEU A 75 -7.98 35.39 22.74
C LEU A 75 -7.80 35.88 21.31
N LEU A 76 -6.84 35.31 20.56
CA LEU A 76 -6.48 35.77 19.21
C LEU A 76 -7.31 35.13 18.10
N VAL A 77 -7.57 33.82 18.17
CA VAL A 77 -8.23 33.06 17.09
C VAL A 77 -9.56 32.40 17.50
N GLY A 78 -9.89 32.37 18.80
CA GLY A 78 -11.13 31.80 19.31
C GLY A 78 -11.10 30.28 19.51
N ALA A 79 -9.92 29.71 19.63
CA ALA A 79 -9.75 28.27 19.81
C ALA A 79 -9.49 27.90 21.27
N GLY A 80 -10.25 26.91 21.81
CA GLY A 80 -10.11 26.42 23.18
C GLY A 80 -10.89 27.22 24.25
N GLY A 81 -10.63 26.93 25.54
CA GLY A 81 -11.21 27.65 26.68
C GLY A 81 -10.60 29.00 26.90
N ALA A 82 -11.31 29.90 27.59
CA ALA A 82 -10.89 31.29 27.80
C ALA A 82 -9.66 31.42 28.70
N LEU A 83 -9.50 30.55 29.70
CA LEU A 83 -8.38 30.53 30.63
C LEU A 83 -7.55 29.26 30.45
N LEU A 84 -6.24 29.36 30.68
CA LEU A 84 -5.33 28.19 30.64
C LEU A 84 -5.70 27.15 31.71
N THR A 85 -6.20 27.61 32.86
CA THR A 85 -6.72 26.72 33.94
C THR A 85 -7.95 25.93 33.56
N GLU A 86 -8.72 26.34 32.55
CA GLU A 86 -9.83 25.54 32.02
C GLU A 86 -9.34 24.34 31.19
N VAL A 87 -8.14 24.39 30.66
CA VAL A 87 -7.47 23.26 29.99
C VAL A 87 -6.95 22.24 31.03
N ASP A 88 -6.48 22.73 32.18
CA ASP A 88 -5.99 21.88 33.28
C ASP A 88 -7.09 21.10 34.01
N SER A 89 -8.33 21.57 34.02
CA SER A 89 -9.45 20.85 34.65
C SER A 89 -9.73 19.49 33.94
N GLY A 90 -9.35 19.35 32.68
CA GLY A 90 -9.38 18.10 31.93
C GLY A 90 -8.28 17.13 32.37
N ALA A 91 -7.04 17.63 32.51
CA ALA A 91 -5.88 16.86 32.90
C ALA A 91 -5.97 16.40 34.37
N GLY A 92 -6.45 17.25 35.28
CA GLY A 92 -6.68 16.90 36.67
C GLY A 92 -7.74 15.80 36.86
N ARG A 93 -8.80 15.81 36.06
CA ARG A 93 -9.82 14.72 36.05
C ARG A 93 -9.24 13.43 35.52
N VAL A 94 -8.47 13.45 34.42
CA VAL A 94 -7.80 12.27 33.87
C VAL A 94 -6.81 11.70 34.90
N GLY A 95 -6.04 12.54 35.57
CA GLY A 95 -5.15 12.12 36.66
C GLY A 95 -5.90 11.45 37.82
N GLY A 96 -7.04 11.99 38.22
CA GLY A 96 -7.92 11.41 39.26
C GLY A 96 -8.53 10.08 38.84
N GLU A 97 -8.99 9.95 37.58
CA GLU A 97 -9.55 8.69 37.02
C GLU A 97 -8.47 7.60 36.91
N LEU A 98 -7.23 7.95 36.53
CA LEU A 98 -6.10 7.03 36.51
C LEU A 98 -5.69 6.59 37.92
N LEU A 99 -5.67 7.50 38.90
CA LEU A 99 -5.38 7.18 40.30
C LEU A 99 -6.40 6.18 40.85
N MET A 100 -7.70 6.40 40.62
CA MET A 100 -8.74 5.45 41.04
C MET A 100 -8.55 4.07 40.41
N MET A 101 -8.07 4.00 39.16
CA MET A 101 -7.78 2.73 38.50
C MET A 101 -6.61 2.01 39.16
N VAL A 102 -5.54 2.73 39.49
CA VAL A 102 -4.37 2.16 40.20
C VAL A 102 -4.77 1.65 41.58
N GLU A 103 -5.56 2.40 42.37
CA GLU A 103 -6.09 1.99 43.65
C GLU A 103 -7.00 0.75 43.55
N ALA A 104 -7.82 0.65 42.50
CA ALA A 104 -8.67 -0.51 42.24
C ALA A 104 -7.83 -1.75 41.86
N MET A 105 -6.77 -1.60 41.07
CA MET A 105 -5.84 -2.68 40.74
C MET A 105 -5.08 -3.18 41.97
N ASP A 106 -4.66 -2.29 42.89
CA ASP A 106 -4.07 -2.66 44.16
C ASP A 106 -5.05 -3.45 45.06
N ALA A 107 -6.33 -3.01 45.11
CA ALA A 107 -7.37 -3.71 45.82
C ALA A 107 -7.61 -5.14 45.28
N VAL A 108 -7.59 -5.32 43.94
CA VAL A 108 -7.68 -6.65 43.32
C VAL A 108 -6.49 -7.52 43.61
N ALA A 109 -5.28 -6.95 43.60
CA ALA A 109 -4.07 -7.69 43.97
C ALA A 109 -4.17 -8.21 45.44
N ARG A 110 -4.70 -7.41 46.36
CA ARG A 110 -4.92 -7.83 47.77
C ARG A 110 -5.98 -8.91 47.88
N VAL A 111 -7.07 -8.85 47.12
CA VAL A 111 -8.09 -9.91 47.08
C VAL A 111 -7.49 -11.21 46.56
N ARG A 112 -6.68 -11.15 45.49
CA ARG A 112 -6.02 -12.32 44.88
C ARG A 112 -4.98 -12.97 45.82
N LEU A 113 -4.37 -12.18 46.68
CA LEU A 113 -3.42 -12.66 47.68
C LEU A 113 -4.12 -13.19 48.98
N GLY A 114 -5.45 -13.23 49.00
CA GLY A 114 -6.22 -13.69 50.17
C GLY A 114 -6.18 -12.73 51.37
N ALA A 115 -5.68 -11.51 51.18
CA ALA A 115 -5.57 -10.51 52.25
C ALA A 115 -6.90 -9.82 52.61
N LEU A 116 -7.94 -9.99 51.79
CA LEU A 116 -9.27 -9.42 51.99
C LEU A 116 -10.33 -10.53 51.93
N THR A 117 -11.25 -10.54 52.88
CA THR A 117 -12.34 -11.52 52.97
C THR A 117 -13.70 -10.86 53.28
N GLY A 118 -14.80 -11.51 52.96
CA GLY A 118 -16.14 -11.07 53.31
C GLY A 118 -16.51 -9.68 52.77
N LYS A 119 -17.01 -8.79 53.61
CA LYS A 119 -17.48 -7.45 53.23
C LYS A 119 -16.39 -6.55 52.66
N GLU A 120 -15.14 -6.74 53.02
CA GLU A 120 -14.00 -5.97 52.47
C GLU A 120 -13.71 -6.38 51.02
N GLN A 121 -13.81 -7.67 50.72
CA GLN A 121 -13.69 -8.19 49.37
C GLN A 121 -14.79 -7.64 48.49
N GLU A 122 -16.05 -7.62 48.95
CA GLU A 122 -17.18 -7.05 48.22
C GLU A 122 -17.01 -5.55 47.94
N LYS A 123 -16.53 -4.79 48.93
CA LYS A 123 -16.22 -3.37 48.78
C LYS A 123 -15.07 -3.12 47.79
N ALA A 124 -14.05 -3.97 47.77
CA ALA A 124 -12.94 -3.89 46.81
C ALA A 124 -13.43 -4.18 45.38
N LEU A 125 -14.30 -5.18 45.20
CA LEU A 125 -14.91 -5.51 43.90
C LEU A 125 -15.82 -4.39 43.37
N ARG A 126 -16.61 -3.72 44.24
CA ARG A 126 -17.41 -2.54 43.83
C ARG A 126 -16.49 -1.40 43.40
N LYS A 127 -15.44 -1.08 44.16
CA LYS A 127 -14.47 -0.04 43.76
C LYS A 127 -13.80 -0.36 42.44
N LEU A 128 -13.48 -1.64 42.17
CA LEU A 128 -12.95 -2.06 40.88
C LEU A 128 -13.96 -1.82 39.75
N SER A 129 -15.23 -2.21 39.96
CA SER A 129 -16.31 -1.99 38.97
C SER A 129 -16.48 -0.51 38.65
N ASP A 130 -16.47 0.35 39.67
CA ASP A 130 -16.58 1.81 39.50
C ASP A 130 -15.38 2.39 38.75
N ALA A 131 -14.17 1.91 39.06
CA ALA A 131 -12.95 2.32 38.40
C ALA A 131 -12.91 1.87 36.93
N LEU A 132 -13.35 0.65 36.64
CA LEU A 132 -13.47 0.15 35.26
C LEU A 132 -14.51 0.97 34.45
N GLY A 133 -15.67 1.27 35.05
CA GLY A 133 -16.66 2.14 34.42
C GLY A 133 -16.15 3.57 34.17
N SER A 134 -15.27 4.10 35.03
CA SER A 134 -14.63 5.39 34.83
C SER A 134 -13.56 5.33 33.72
N TYR A 135 -12.81 4.23 33.65
CA TYR A 135 -11.83 3.98 32.58
C TYR A 135 -12.52 3.88 31.22
N ASP A 136 -13.63 3.14 31.12
CA ASP A 136 -14.38 3.01 29.87
C ASP A 136 -14.90 4.37 29.37
N ARG A 137 -15.43 5.20 30.28
CA ARG A 137 -15.84 6.57 29.94
C ARG A 137 -14.69 7.46 29.49
N LEU A 138 -13.52 7.33 30.11
CA LEU A 138 -12.31 8.05 29.71
C LEU A 138 -11.85 7.58 28.34
N ARG A 139 -11.80 6.27 28.10
CA ARG A 139 -11.45 5.66 26.83
C ARG A 139 -12.38 6.12 25.72
N GLU A 140 -13.69 6.13 25.94
CA GLU A 140 -14.66 6.63 24.96
C GLU A 140 -14.43 8.12 24.62
N ARG A 141 -14.14 8.96 25.63
CA ARG A 141 -13.84 10.39 25.39
C ARG A 141 -12.56 10.58 24.59
N ILE A 142 -11.50 9.87 24.95
CA ILE A 142 -10.21 9.92 24.20
C ILE A 142 -10.45 9.47 22.76
N ASN A 143 -11.16 8.36 22.59
CA ASN A 143 -11.48 7.81 21.28
C ASN A 143 -12.31 8.79 20.44
N ALA A 144 -13.35 9.39 21.00
CA ALA A 144 -14.18 10.38 20.32
C ALA A 144 -13.38 11.61 19.85
N GLN A 145 -12.37 12.03 20.61
CA GLN A 145 -11.49 13.13 20.23
C GLN A 145 -10.43 12.72 19.21
N THR A 146 -9.94 11.48 19.29
CA THR A 146 -8.86 10.99 18.43
C THR A 146 -9.36 10.57 17.05
N ARG A 147 -10.58 10.02 16.93
CA ARG A 147 -11.18 9.61 15.65
C ARG A 147 -11.08 10.69 14.55
N PRO A 148 -11.57 11.92 14.73
CA PRO A 148 -11.51 12.94 13.68
C PRO A 148 -10.08 13.34 13.33
N VAL A 149 -9.17 13.33 14.31
CA VAL A 149 -7.74 13.62 14.10
C VAL A 149 -7.10 12.53 13.26
N LEU A 150 -7.29 11.26 13.63
CA LEU A 150 -6.75 10.12 12.88
C LEU A 150 -7.30 10.10 11.46
N LYS A 151 -8.62 10.31 11.27
CA LYS A 151 -9.24 10.38 9.94
C LYS A 151 -8.61 11.45 9.07
N HIS A 152 -8.45 12.67 9.60
CA HIS A 152 -7.82 13.76 8.87
C HIS A 152 -6.35 13.45 8.49
N LEU A 153 -5.59 12.83 9.40
CA LEU A 153 -4.21 12.42 9.14
C LEU A 153 -4.15 11.34 8.04
N LEU A 154 -5.07 10.37 8.05
CA LEU A 154 -5.18 9.31 7.05
C LEU A 154 -5.51 9.86 5.66
N ASP A 155 -6.49 10.78 5.55
CA ASP A 155 -6.86 11.43 4.30
C ASP A 155 -5.64 12.16 3.69
N ARG A 156 -4.88 12.88 4.50
CA ARG A 156 -3.64 13.55 4.06
C ARG A 156 -2.54 12.56 3.71
N TYR A 157 -2.39 11.47 4.48
CA TYR A 157 -1.40 10.43 4.22
C TYR A 157 -1.68 9.75 2.87
N SER A 158 -2.93 9.38 2.61
CA SER A 158 -3.39 8.82 1.33
C SER A 158 -3.11 9.78 0.17
N SER A 159 -3.44 11.06 0.32
CA SER A 159 -3.16 12.08 -0.70
C SER A 159 -1.67 12.19 -1.03
N LEU A 160 -0.78 12.20 -0.03
CA LEU A 160 0.66 12.26 -0.29
C LEU A 160 1.19 11.00 -0.99
N CYS A 161 0.69 9.82 -0.64
CA CYS A 161 1.04 8.58 -1.34
C CYS A 161 0.59 8.62 -2.81
N SER A 162 -0.62 9.09 -3.08
CA SER A 162 -1.15 9.23 -4.44
C SER A 162 -0.36 10.21 -5.31
N HIS A 163 0.22 11.26 -4.71
CA HIS A 163 1.09 12.22 -5.38
C HIS A 163 2.58 11.83 -5.38
N MET A 164 2.92 10.62 -4.90
CA MET A 164 4.30 10.12 -4.80
C MET A 164 5.23 10.97 -3.90
N GLU A 165 4.69 11.75 -2.95
CA GLU A 165 5.45 12.54 -1.98
C GLU A 165 5.86 11.67 -0.77
N LEU A 166 6.63 10.62 -1.02
CA LEU A 166 6.86 9.52 -0.06
C LEU A 166 7.62 9.94 1.21
N GLU A 167 8.54 10.91 1.13
CA GLU A 167 9.25 11.42 2.31
C GLU A 167 8.29 12.15 3.29
N ARG A 168 7.40 12.99 2.74
CA ARG A 168 6.38 13.68 3.53
C ARG A 168 5.35 12.69 4.08
N ALA A 169 4.97 11.70 3.27
CA ALA A 169 4.08 10.60 3.68
C ALA A 169 4.66 9.83 4.88
N ALA A 170 5.98 9.58 4.93
CA ALA A 170 6.64 8.92 6.05
C ALA A 170 6.52 9.71 7.38
N GLY A 171 6.51 11.04 7.32
CA GLY A 171 6.23 11.90 8.48
C GLY A 171 4.80 11.73 9.00
N LEU A 172 3.81 11.79 8.11
CA LEU A 172 2.40 11.58 8.46
C LEU A 172 2.11 10.15 8.94
N ARG A 173 2.74 9.13 8.35
CA ARG A 173 2.65 7.75 8.84
C ARG A 173 2.98 7.65 10.33
N ARG A 174 4.07 8.31 10.77
CA ARG A 174 4.43 8.32 12.21
C ARG A 174 3.36 9.00 13.06
N ALA A 175 2.80 10.10 12.61
CA ALA A 175 1.70 10.78 13.30
C ALA A 175 0.45 9.91 13.38
N CYS A 176 0.05 9.24 12.28
CA CYS A 176 -1.06 8.28 12.27
C CYS A 176 -0.84 7.14 13.28
N LEU A 177 0.37 6.56 13.32
CA LEU A 177 0.72 5.49 14.27
C LEU A 177 0.67 5.93 15.74
N GLN A 178 0.98 7.19 16.05
CA GLN A 178 0.83 7.71 17.41
C GLN A 178 -0.65 7.94 17.75
N ALA A 179 -1.42 8.56 16.85
CA ALA A 179 -2.86 8.77 17.04
C ALA A 179 -3.62 7.44 17.19
N ALA A 180 -3.24 6.42 16.40
CA ALA A 180 -3.86 5.10 16.43
C ALA A 180 -3.74 4.38 17.79
N LYS A 181 -2.75 4.75 18.63
CA LYS A 181 -2.63 4.19 19.99
C LYS A 181 -3.78 4.58 20.91
N PHE A 182 -4.46 5.66 20.59
CA PHE A 182 -5.56 6.23 21.37
C PHE A 182 -6.92 6.09 20.66
N CYS A 183 -6.96 5.37 19.54
CA CYS A 183 -8.15 5.12 18.75
C CYS A 183 -8.44 3.62 18.72
N ASP A 184 -9.66 3.23 19.07
CA ASP A 184 -10.14 1.84 19.00
C ASP A 184 -11.16 1.64 17.86
N ASP A 185 -11.28 2.64 16.96
CA ASP A 185 -12.09 2.55 15.77
C ASP A 185 -11.45 1.57 14.78
N GLU A 186 -12.08 0.41 14.66
CA GLU A 186 -11.56 -0.68 13.85
C GLU A 186 -11.48 -0.33 12.36
N GLU A 187 -12.38 0.49 11.83
CA GLU A 187 -12.38 0.90 10.43
C GLU A 187 -11.20 1.82 10.13
N LEU A 188 -10.93 2.80 11.01
CA LEU A 188 -9.77 3.69 10.86
C LEU A 188 -8.44 2.94 11.02
N LEU A 189 -8.36 1.97 11.93
CA LEU A 189 -7.17 1.13 12.07
C LEU A 189 -6.95 0.22 10.86
N TRP A 190 -8.03 -0.26 10.25
CA TRP A 190 -7.99 -1.00 8.99
C TRP A 190 -7.51 -0.09 7.84
N GLU A 191 -8.06 1.12 7.74
CA GLU A 191 -7.64 2.11 6.75
C GLU A 191 -6.16 2.46 6.89
N LEU A 192 -5.66 2.62 8.13
CA LEU A 192 -4.24 2.84 8.41
C LEU A 192 -3.36 1.70 7.91
N ASP A 193 -3.72 0.44 8.20
CA ASP A 193 -2.97 -0.72 7.71
C ASP A 193 -2.96 -0.81 6.18
N ASN A 194 -4.09 -0.48 5.53
CA ASN A 194 -4.19 -0.45 4.07
C ASN A 194 -3.29 0.64 3.46
N GLN A 195 -3.27 1.84 4.04
CA GLN A 195 -2.38 2.92 3.60
C GLN A 195 -0.90 2.57 3.84
N GLN A 196 -0.58 1.87 4.91
CA GLN A 196 0.78 1.39 5.16
C GLN A 196 1.21 0.34 4.13
N ALA A 197 0.32 -0.60 3.77
CA ALA A 197 0.59 -1.58 2.71
C ALA A 197 0.91 -0.89 1.38
N MET A 198 0.10 0.10 0.99
CA MET A 198 0.32 0.92 -0.20
C MET A 198 1.66 1.66 -0.14
N HIS A 199 1.97 2.32 0.97
CA HIS A 199 3.22 3.05 1.16
C HIS A 199 4.45 2.13 1.00
N GLU A 200 4.44 0.96 1.63
CA GLU A 200 5.54 -0.01 1.49
C GLU A 200 5.67 -0.52 0.04
N HIS A 201 4.54 -0.72 -0.65
CA HIS A 201 4.53 -1.08 -2.07
C HIS A 201 5.18 0.02 -2.94
N LEU A 202 4.81 1.29 -2.74
CA LEU A 202 5.38 2.44 -3.45
C LEU A 202 6.89 2.61 -3.19
N LEU A 203 7.37 2.21 -2.00
CA LEU A 203 8.80 2.17 -1.67
C LEU A 203 9.52 0.93 -2.22
N GLY A 204 8.84 0.03 -2.92
CA GLY A 204 9.38 -1.25 -3.39
C GLY A 204 9.67 -2.26 -2.28
N ARG A 205 9.11 -2.07 -1.07
CA ARG A 205 9.30 -2.95 0.09
C ARG A 205 8.15 -3.95 0.21
N VAL A 206 8.01 -4.81 -0.79
CA VAL A 206 6.83 -5.68 -0.93
C VAL A 206 6.66 -6.67 0.22
N ASP A 207 7.75 -7.23 0.77
CA ASP A 207 7.63 -8.15 1.92
C ASP A 207 7.09 -7.43 3.18
N ALA A 208 7.44 -6.15 3.38
CA ALA A 208 6.85 -5.34 4.44
C ALA A 208 5.37 -5.04 4.18
N GLY A 209 5.01 -4.70 2.92
CA GLY A 209 3.62 -4.52 2.50
C GLY A 209 2.78 -5.79 2.65
N LEU A 210 3.36 -6.94 2.32
CA LEU A 210 2.71 -8.25 2.45
C LEU A 210 2.28 -8.55 3.89
N ALA A 211 3.09 -8.18 4.90
CA ALA A 211 2.73 -8.35 6.31
C ALA A 211 1.45 -7.59 6.69
N PHE A 212 1.23 -6.40 6.11
CA PHE A 212 -0.02 -5.65 6.30
C PHE A 212 -1.20 -6.33 5.60
N HIS A 213 -1.04 -6.73 4.35
CA HIS A 213 -2.10 -7.44 3.61
C HIS A 213 -2.53 -8.74 4.31
N LEU A 214 -1.58 -9.50 4.87
CA LEU A 214 -1.88 -10.71 5.65
C LEU A 214 -2.71 -10.40 6.90
N ARG A 215 -2.38 -9.33 7.65
CA ARG A 215 -3.17 -8.92 8.82
C ARG A 215 -4.57 -8.48 8.43
N LEU A 216 -4.70 -7.68 7.37
CA LEU A 216 -5.99 -7.21 6.85
C LEU A 216 -6.88 -8.39 6.43
N PHE A 217 -6.33 -9.34 5.69
CA PHE A 217 -7.04 -10.54 5.25
C PHE A 217 -7.44 -11.45 6.44
N ALA A 218 -6.52 -11.71 7.37
CA ALA A 218 -6.79 -12.51 8.57
C ALA A 218 -7.91 -11.90 9.44
N ARG A 219 -7.97 -10.56 9.51
CA ARG A 219 -9.04 -9.87 10.22
C ARG A 219 -10.41 -10.08 9.54
N LYS A 220 -10.49 -9.98 8.21
CA LYS A 220 -11.73 -10.26 7.47
C LYS A 220 -12.19 -11.70 7.64
N LEU A 221 -11.27 -12.66 7.67
CA LEU A 221 -11.60 -14.07 7.92
C LEU A 221 -12.13 -14.33 9.33
N ARG A 222 -11.66 -13.58 10.35
CA ARG A 222 -12.16 -13.70 11.74
C ARG A 222 -13.65 -13.41 11.85
N ASP A 223 -14.18 -12.54 10.98
CA ASP A 223 -15.60 -12.19 10.95
C ASP A 223 -16.47 -13.24 10.22
N GLY A 224 -15.88 -14.37 9.81
CA GLY A 224 -16.51 -15.61 9.35
C GLY A 224 -16.40 -15.87 7.86
N ALA A 225 -16.93 -15.06 6.97
CA ALA A 225 -16.88 -15.24 5.52
C ALA A 225 -16.47 -13.94 4.83
N LEU A 226 -16.04 -14.04 3.58
CA LEU A 226 -15.87 -12.86 2.73
C LEU A 226 -17.25 -12.40 2.27
N LYS A 227 -17.88 -11.50 3.05
CA LYS A 227 -19.29 -11.16 2.94
C LYS A 227 -19.60 -10.12 1.86
N ASP A 228 -18.60 -9.35 1.46
CA ASP A 228 -18.76 -8.20 0.57
C ASP A 228 -17.64 -8.10 -0.47
N ASP A 229 -17.85 -7.23 -1.45
CA ASP A 229 -16.88 -6.96 -2.51
C ASP A 229 -15.55 -6.42 -1.97
N ALA A 230 -15.57 -5.61 -0.92
CA ALA A 230 -14.37 -5.06 -0.29
C ALA A 230 -13.50 -6.16 0.33
N SER A 231 -14.11 -7.20 0.90
CA SER A 231 -13.39 -8.37 1.43
C SER A 231 -12.72 -9.18 0.33
N CYS A 232 -13.39 -9.37 -0.81
CA CYS A 232 -12.83 -10.03 -1.99
C CYS A 232 -11.70 -9.19 -2.61
N SER A 233 -11.86 -7.87 -2.71
CA SER A 233 -10.82 -6.95 -3.17
C SER A 233 -9.59 -6.98 -2.26
N GLN A 234 -9.76 -7.14 -0.95
CA GLN A 234 -8.65 -7.31 -0.01
C GLN A 234 -7.90 -8.63 -0.24
N ALA A 235 -8.61 -9.73 -0.51
CA ALA A 235 -8.00 -11.00 -0.87
C ALA A 235 -7.25 -10.90 -2.22
N ALA A 236 -7.80 -10.19 -3.21
CA ALA A 236 -7.16 -9.91 -4.48
C ALA A 236 -5.87 -9.08 -4.30
N SER A 237 -5.90 -8.06 -3.45
CA SER A 237 -4.71 -7.24 -3.11
C SER A 237 -3.60 -8.07 -2.45
N LEU A 238 -3.96 -8.97 -1.52
CA LEU A 238 -3.01 -9.92 -0.93
C LEU A 238 -2.42 -10.86 -1.99
N ALA A 239 -3.26 -11.38 -2.89
CA ALA A 239 -2.82 -12.26 -3.96
C ALA A 239 -1.85 -11.56 -4.93
N LEU A 240 -2.10 -10.28 -5.28
CA LEU A 240 -1.18 -9.46 -6.08
C LEU A 240 0.16 -9.23 -5.35
N ALA A 241 0.14 -8.92 -4.07
CA ALA A 241 1.37 -8.75 -3.27
C ALA A 241 2.20 -10.06 -3.21
N LEU A 242 1.53 -11.22 -3.12
CA LEU A 242 2.17 -12.53 -3.21
C LEU A 242 2.78 -12.78 -4.60
N ARG A 243 2.08 -12.37 -5.67
CA ARG A 243 2.59 -12.45 -7.04
C ARG A 243 3.83 -11.60 -7.24
N ASP A 244 3.82 -10.36 -6.78
CA ASP A 244 4.95 -9.42 -6.89
C ASP A 244 6.17 -9.89 -6.11
N SER A 245 5.97 -10.67 -5.04
CA SER A 245 7.04 -11.34 -4.30
C SER A 245 7.45 -12.70 -4.89
N GLY A 246 6.81 -13.17 -5.96
CA GLY A 246 7.09 -14.47 -6.59
C GLY A 246 6.54 -15.67 -5.82
N ARG A 247 5.66 -15.48 -4.80
CA ARG A 247 5.07 -16.54 -3.96
C ARG A 247 3.78 -17.13 -4.59
N PHE A 248 3.89 -17.65 -5.80
CA PHE A 248 2.74 -18.02 -6.62
C PHE A 248 1.93 -19.20 -6.03
N VAL A 249 2.61 -20.19 -5.44
CA VAL A 249 1.93 -21.35 -4.82
C VAL A 249 1.04 -20.90 -3.66
N GLU A 250 1.54 -19.95 -2.86
CA GLU A 250 0.78 -19.40 -1.74
C GLU A 250 -0.35 -18.49 -2.25
N GLY A 251 -0.06 -17.63 -3.23
CA GLY A 251 -1.08 -16.80 -3.88
C GLY A 251 -2.24 -17.61 -4.42
N ARG A 252 -1.95 -18.73 -5.11
CA ARG A 252 -2.97 -19.69 -5.58
C ARG A 252 -3.82 -20.25 -4.44
N ARG A 253 -3.19 -20.63 -3.33
CA ARG A 253 -3.90 -21.17 -2.15
C ARG A 253 -4.84 -20.12 -1.54
N ILE A 254 -4.36 -18.89 -1.40
CA ILE A 254 -5.17 -17.77 -0.89
C ILE A 254 -6.36 -17.50 -1.83
N CYS A 255 -6.14 -17.42 -3.15
CA CYS A 255 -7.24 -17.22 -4.11
C CYS A 255 -8.28 -18.34 -4.01
N ARG A 256 -7.87 -19.61 -4.03
CA ARG A 256 -8.80 -20.74 -3.93
C ARG A 256 -9.60 -20.71 -2.62
N ALA A 257 -8.92 -20.49 -1.49
CA ALA A 257 -9.60 -20.38 -0.20
C ALA A 257 -10.57 -19.20 -0.16
N ALA A 258 -10.17 -18.03 -0.67
CA ALA A 258 -11.02 -16.84 -0.69
C ALA A 258 -12.24 -17.01 -1.61
N ILE A 259 -12.10 -17.65 -2.77
CA ILE A 259 -13.21 -17.95 -3.70
C ILE A 259 -14.23 -18.89 -3.03
N GLU A 260 -13.78 -19.92 -2.32
CA GLU A 260 -14.67 -20.86 -1.60
C GLU A 260 -15.37 -20.18 -0.41
N LEU A 261 -14.69 -19.28 0.30
CA LEU A 261 -15.23 -18.57 1.45
C LEU A 261 -16.08 -17.34 1.08
N ALA A 262 -16.15 -16.96 -0.20
CA ALA A 262 -16.94 -15.83 -0.65
C ALA A 262 -18.44 -16.13 -0.55
N ALA A 263 -19.18 -15.26 0.15
CA ALA A 263 -20.63 -15.30 0.21
C ALA A 263 -21.25 -15.02 -1.17
N ASP A 264 -22.51 -15.45 -1.39
CA ASP A 264 -23.18 -15.30 -2.68
C ASP A 264 -23.30 -13.83 -3.12
N GLU A 265 -23.52 -12.92 -2.18
CA GLU A 265 -23.59 -11.48 -2.42
C GLU A 265 -22.24 -10.93 -2.91
N ALA A 266 -21.14 -11.39 -2.31
CA ALA A 266 -19.79 -10.96 -2.67
C ALA A 266 -19.36 -11.46 -4.07
N ARG A 267 -19.90 -12.60 -4.51
CA ARG A 267 -19.58 -13.23 -5.82
C ARG A 267 -20.04 -12.39 -7.03
N GLN A 268 -20.94 -11.44 -6.82
CA GLN A 268 -21.40 -10.52 -7.86
C GLN A 268 -20.52 -9.27 -8.00
N GLY A 269 -19.59 -9.06 -7.07
CA GLY A 269 -18.74 -7.89 -7.01
C GLY A 269 -17.51 -7.95 -7.93
N LEU A 270 -16.93 -6.79 -8.22
CA LEU A 270 -15.72 -6.65 -9.02
C LEU A 270 -14.50 -7.32 -8.35
N GLY A 271 -14.36 -7.18 -7.04
CA GLY A 271 -13.26 -7.76 -6.27
C GLY A 271 -13.24 -9.29 -6.35
N PHE A 272 -14.42 -9.94 -6.36
CA PHE A 272 -14.50 -11.38 -6.57
C PHE A 272 -14.05 -11.78 -7.98
N VAL A 273 -14.48 -11.05 -9.00
CA VAL A 273 -14.09 -11.32 -10.39
C VAL A 273 -12.59 -11.13 -10.57
N GLU A 274 -12.01 -10.06 -10.02
CA GLU A 274 -10.56 -9.83 -10.01
C GLU A 274 -9.80 -10.95 -9.31
N LEU A 275 -10.31 -11.42 -8.17
CA LEU A 275 -9.74 -12.57 -7.43
C LEU A 275 -9.73 -13.84 -8.29
N CYS A 276 -10.79 -14.12 -9.04
CA CYS A 276 -10.86 -15.25 -9.97
C CYS A 276 -9.84 -15.12 -11.11
N VAL A 277 -9.69 -13.92 -11.69
CA VAL A 277 -8.69 -13.65 -12.75
C VAL A 277 -7.27 -13.85 -12.23
N ILE A 278 -6.96 -13.34 -11.04
CA ILE A 278 -5.64 -13.49 -10.41
C ILE A 278 -5.39 -14.95 -10.09
N GLY A 279 -6.37 -15.66 -9.53
CA GLY A 279 -6.31 -17.09 -9.24
C GLY A 279 -5.98 -17.92 -10.48
N GLY A 280 -6.69 -17.69 -11.58
CA GLY A 280 -6.42 -18.33 -12.87
C GLY A 280 -5.01 -18.02 -13.41
N SER A 281 -4.50 -16.79 -13.19
CA SER A 281 -3.13 -16.44 -13.59
C SER A 281 -2.07 -17.22 -12.81
N PHE A 282 -2.31 -17.56 -11.54
CA PHE A 282 -1.43 -18.46 -10.80
C PHE A 282 -1.46 -19.88 -11.34
N ASP A 283 -2.64 -20.39 -11.69
CA ASP A 283 -2.76 -21.72 -12.31
C ASP A 283 -1.95 -21.77 -13.62
N VAL A 284 -2.05 -20.77 -14.48
CA VAL A 284 -1.24 -20.63 -15.71
C VAL A 284 0.27 -20.68 -15.40
N GLU A 285 0.75 -19.91 -14.44
CA GLU A 285 2.21 -19.84 -14.15
C GLU A 285 2.73 -21.09 -13.39
N LEU A 286 1.84 -21.87 -12.79
CA LEU A 286 2.18 -23.09 -12.05
C LEU A 286 2.00 -24.39 -12.88
N GLY A 287 1.71 -24.26 -14.18
CA GLY A 287 1.64 -25.38 -15.11
C GLY A 287 0.24 -26.01 -15.27
N ASP A 288 -0.81 -25.32 -14.86
CA ASP A 288 -2.21 -25.74 -15.03
C ASP A 288 -2.92 -24.75 -15.98
N LEU A 289 -2.52 -24.82 -17.28
CA LEU A 289 -2.96 -23.84 -18.28
C LEU A 289 -4.46 -23.93 -18.55
N GLU A 290 -5.01 -25.13 -18.65
CA GLU A 290 -6.42 -25.35 -18.97
C GLU A 290 -7.34 -24.74 -17.92
N SER A 291 -7.14 -25.10 -16.64
CA SER A 291 -7.91 -24.54 -15.52
C SER A 291 -7.75 -23.04 -15.42
N GLY A 292 -6.52 -22.55 -15.55
CA GLY A 292 -6.20 -21.12 -15.46
C GLY A 292 -6.84 -20.30 -16.56
N LEU A 293 -6.71 -20.73 -17.81
CA LEU A 293 -7.30 -20.06 -18.97
C LEU A 293 -8.84 -20.04 -18.88
N ALA A 294 -9.46 -21.19 -18.61
CA ALA A 294 -10.91 -21.29 -18.45
C ALA A 294 -11.42 -20.39 -17.29
N GLY A 295 -10.70 -20.33 -16.18
CA GLY A 295 -11.02 -19.46 -15.05
C GLY A 295 -10.96 -17.98 -15.44
N ILE A 296 -9.88 -17.54 -16.09
CA ILE A 296 -9.72 -16.16 -16.55
C ILE A 296 -10.79 -15.79 -17.59
N GLN A 297 -11.07 -16.66 -18.57
CA GLN A 297 -12.07 -16.40 -19.61
C GLN A 297 -13.48 -16.23 -19.05
N ARG A 298 -13.88 -17.09 -18.10
CA ARG A 298 -15.18 -16.96 -17.41
C ARG A 298 -15.28 -15.65 -16.66
N ALA A 299 -14.27 -15.29 -15.87
CA ALA A 299 -14.24 -14.06 -15.12
C ALA A 299 -14.22 -12.83 -16.05
N PHE A 300 -13.44 -12.86 -17.13
CA PHE A 300 -13.40 -11.80 -18.15
C PHE A 300 -14.76 -11.55 -18.79
N GLY A 301 -15.56 -12.60 -19.01
CA GLY A 301 -16.91 -12.50 -19.54
C GLY A 301 -17.89 -11.77 -18.62
N LEU A 302 -17.65 -11.75 -17.31
CA LEU A 302 -18.48 -11.06 -16.33
C LEU A 302 -18.17 -9.56 -16.22
N LEU A 303 -17.01 -9.11 -16.73
CA LEU A 303 -16.57 -7.71 -16.62
C LEU A 303 -17.23 -6.82 -17.70
N ALA A 304 -17.68 -5.65 -17.27
CA ALA A 304 -18.06 -4.58 -18.21
C ALA A 304 -16.83 -4.09 -19.02
N ALA A 305 -17.03 -3.52 -20.20
CA ALA A 305 -15.94 -3.13 -21.11
C ALA A 305 -14.87 -2.25 -20.42
N GLY A 306 -15.29 -1.26 -19.62
CA GLY A 306 -14.38 -0.36 -18.90
C GLY A 306 -13.57 -1.02 -17.77
N GLN A 307 -13.96 -2.22 -17.33
CA GLN A 307 -13.30 -2.96 -16.25
C GLN A 307 -12.31 -4.03 -16.75
N ARG A 308 -12.27 -4.27 -18.05
CA ARG A 308 -11.50 -5.39 -18.66
C ARG A 308 -10.00 -5.16 -18.79
N SER A 309 -9.51 -3.95 -18.57
CA SER A 309 -8.11 -3.60 -18.80
C SER A 309 -7.13 -4.51 -18.07
N PHE A 310 -7.28 -4.69 -16.76
CA PHE A 310 -6.43 -5.56 -15.96
C PHE A 310 -6.56 -7.04 -16.36
N ALA A 311 -7.78 -7.56 -16.43
CA ALA A 311 -8.04 -8.96 -16.80
C ALA A 311 -7.51 -9.30 -18.20
N SER A 312 -7.56 -8.33 -19.14
CA SER A 312 -7.05 -8.50 -20.50
C SER A 312 -5.55 -8.77 -20.57
N ILE A 313 -4.78 -8.30 -19.59
CA ILE A 313 -3.33 -8.54 -19.49
C ILE A 313 -3.06 -10.00 -19.18
N LEU A 314 -3.79 -10.55 -18.20
CA LEU A 314 -3.61 -11.93 -17.72
C LEU A 314 -4.16 -12.92 -18.73
N LEU A 315 -5.29 -12.59 -19.36
CA LEU A 315 -5.87 -13.38 -20.45
C LEU A 315 -4.92 -13.47 -21.66
N LEU A 316 -4.39 -12.32 -22.11
CA LEU A 316 -3.43 -12.27 -23.21
C LEU A 316 -2.21 -13.16 -22.94
N ARG A 317 -1.65 -13.12 -21.72
CA ARG A 317 -0.51 -13.96 -21.36
C ARG A 317 -0.84 -15.45 -21.47
N ALA A 318 -2.01 -15.85 -20.96
CA ALA A 318 -2.46 -17.24 -21.04
C ALA A 318 -2.69 -17.69 -22.49
N GLU A 319 -3.34 -16.86 -23.31
CA GLU A 319 -3.60 -17.15 -24.73
C GLU A 319 -2.31 -17.28 -25.55
N LEU A 320 -1.34 -16.38 -25.31
CA LEU A 320 -0.04 -16.45 -25.99
C LEU A 320 0.74 -17.72 -25.57
N LEU A 321 0.76 -18.08 -24.29
CA LEU A 321 1.41 -19.31 -23.83
C LEU A 321 0.72 -20.57 -24.39
N ALA A 322 -0.60 -20.55 -24.51
CA ALA A 322 -1.38 -21.61 -25.12
C ALA A 322 -1.20 -21.71 -26.66
N GLY A 323 -0.66 -20.68 -27.30
CA GLY A 323 -0.58 -20.58 -28.76
C GLY A 323 -1.95 -20.38 -29.42
N LEU A 324 -2.92 -19.79 -28.71
CA LEU A 324 -4.27 -19.51 -29.21
C LEU A 324 -4.36 -18.23 -30.04
N CYS A 325 -3.34 -17.40 -29.97
CA CYS A 325 -3.19 -16.23 -30.84
C CYS A 325 -1.72 -15.98 -31.15
N SER A 326 -1.46 -15.43 -32.34
CA SER A 326 -0.16 -14.91 -32.72
C SER A 326 0.11 -13.56 -32.06
N ILE A 327 1.37 -13.14 -32.05
CA ILE A 327 1.76 -11.81 -31.56
C ILE A 327 1.11 -10.71 -32.43
N ALA A 328 1.01 -10.91 -33.75
CA ALA A 328 0.40 -9.97 -34.66
C ALA A 328 -1.09 -9.75 -34.35
N GLU A 329 -1.86 -10.82 -34.15
CA GLU A 329 -3.26 -10.75 -33.70
C GLU A 329 -3.40 -10.09 -32.33
N ALA A 330 -2.51 -10.42 -31.40
CA ALA A 330 -2.49 -9.84 -30.05
C ALA A 330 -2.27 -8.32 -30.08
N ARG A 331 -1.40 -7.80 -30.95
CA ARG A 331 -1.18 -6.36 -31.16
C ARG A 331 -2.41 -5.64 -31.69
N ALA A 332 -3.19 -6.28 -32.55
CA ALA A 332 -4.38 -5.71 -33.18
C ALA A 332 -5.61 -5.68 -32.24
N ARG A 333 -5.59 -6.36 -31.10
CA ARG A 333 -6.76 -6.49 -30.20
C ARG A 333 -7.03 -5.21 -29.39
N SER A 334 -8.30 -5.07 -28.95
CA SER A 334 -8.78 -4.02 -28.05
C SER A 334 -8.05 -4.00 -26.68
N TYR A 335 -8.32 -2.95 -25.88
CA TYR A 335 -7.77 -2.76 -24.53
C TYR A 335 -6.25 -2.52 -24.48
N PRO A 336 -5.71 -1.56 -25.22
CA PRO A 336 -4.29 -1.23 -25.16
C PRO A 336 -3.91 -0.74 -23.76
N SER A 337 -2.79 -1.25 -23.22
CA SER A 337 -2.27 -0.84 -21.92
C SER A 337 -0.78 -1.16 -21.80
N ARG A 338 -0.06 -0.48 -20.90
CA ARG A 338 1.34 -0.77 -20.59
C ARG A 338 1.58 -2.22 -20.17
N GLY A 339 0.64 -2.80 -19.42
CA GLY A 339 0.71 -4.19 -18.99
C GLY A 339 0.69 -5.14 -20.18
N ARG A 340 -0.19 -4.92 -21.14
CA ARG A 340 -0.23 -5.72 -22.40
C ARG A 340 1.04 -5.55 -23.21
N SER A 341 1.55 -4.33 -23.35
CA SER A 341 2.82 -4.05 -24.03
C SER A 341 3.98 -4.82 -23.43
N ARG A 342 4.06 -4.92 -22.08
CA ARG A 342 5.07 -5.77 -21.40
C ARG A 342 4.88 -7.25 -21.72
N VAL A 343 3.65 -7.75 -21.75
CA VAL A 343 3.37 -9.16 -22.11
C VAL A 343 3.81 -9.46 -23.54
N LEU A 344 3.49 -8.60 -24.50
CA LEU A 344 3.90 -8.75 -25.90
C LEU A 344 5.43 -8.79 -26.05
N LEU A 345 6.15 -7.83 -25.43
CA LEU A 345 7.60 -7.79 -25.48
C LEU A 345 8.25 -9.03 -24.84
N ARG A 346 7.75 -9.48 -23.67
CA ARG A 346 8.26 -10.68 -23.01
C ARG A 346 8.07 -11.92 -23.86
N HIS A 347 6.91 -12.07 -24.49
CA HIS A 347 6.60 -13.19 -25.36
C HIS A 347 7.44 -13.16 -26.64
N ALA A 348 7.59 -12.00 -27.29
CA ALA A 348 8.46 -11.86 -28.46
C ALA A 348 9.94 -12.15 -28.13
N CYS A 349 10.41 -11.73 -26.95
CA CYS A 349 11.74 -12.09 -26.45
C CYS A 349 11.92 -13.59 -26.17
N LEU A 350 10.85 -14.30 -25.78
CA LEU A 350 10.85 -15.76 -25.59
C LEU A 350 11.01 -16.48 -26.95
N LEU A 351 10.28 -16.05 -27.96
CA LEU A 351 10.31 -16.69 -29.29
C LEU A 351 11.63 -16.46 -30.03
N GLU A 352 12.34 -15.34 -29.78
CA GLU A 352 13.57 -14.96 -30.45
C GLU A 352 13.43 -14.80 -31.99
N ASP A 353 12.24 -14.44 -32.45
CA ASP A 353 12.00 -14.05 -33.84
C ASP A 353 12.31 -12.56 -33.99
N ALA A 354 13.24 -12.20 -34.88
CA ALA A 354 13.73 -10.82 -35.03
C ALA A 354 12.66 -9.89 -35.62
N ASP A 355 11.81 -10.38 -36.51
CA ASP A 355 10.80 -9.56 -37.19
C ASP A 355 9.60 -9.33 -36.27
N GLU A 356 9.13 -10.34 -35.56
CA GLU A 356 8.09 -10.19 -34.54
C GLU A 356 8.55 -9.32 -33.37
N LEU A 357 9.81 -9.48 -32.92
CA LEU A 357 10.36 -8.64 -31.83
C LEU A 357 10.49 -7.18 -32.29
N ARG A 358 10.92 -6.91 -33.55
CA ARG A 358 10.98 -5.57 -34.11
C ARG A 358 9.59 -4.93 -34.12
N ALA A 359 8.60 -5.62 -34.62
CA ALA A 359 7.23 -5.14 -34.66
C ALA A 359 6.65 -4.89 -33.25
N CYS A 360 7.00 -5.73 -32.26
CA CYS A 360 6.64 -5.49 -30.85
C CYS A 360 7.34 -4.27 -30.24
N VAL A 361 8.62 -4.07 -30.52
CA VAL A 361 9.39 -2.90 -30.05
C VAL A 361 8.77 -1.60 -30.58
N GLU A 362 8.46 -1.53 -31.88
CA GLU A 362 7.84 -0.38 -32.51
C GLU A 362 6.43 -0.10 -31.95
N HIS A 363 5.63 -1.15 -31.71
CA HIS A 363 4.28 -1.01 -31.15
C HIS A 363 4.27 -0.61 -29.67
N SER A 364 5.13 -1.21 -28.86
CA SER A 364 5.00 -1.24 -27.39
C SER A 364 5.88 -0.23 -26.66
N ILE A 365 6.87 0.38 -27.31
CA ILE A 365 7.83 1.27 -26.66
C ILE A 365 7.71 2.69 -27.19
N GLY A 366 7.44 3.64 -26.28
CA GLY A 366 7.30 5.07 -26.64
C GLY A 366 6.69 5.89 -25.52
N THR A 367 5.99 6.96 -25.90
CA THR A 367 5.38 7.93 -24.99
C THR A 367 3.86 7.86 -24.95
N ALA A 368 3.22 7.06 -25.82
CA ALA A 368 1.78 6.88 -25.79
C ALA A 368 1.33 6.17 -24.50
N GLU A 369 0.10 6.38 -24.05
CA GLU A 369 -0.42 5.87 -22.78
C GLU A 369 -0.29 4.35 -22.64
N HIS A 370 -0.49 3.61 -23.72
CA HIS A 370 -0.35 2.15 -23.74
C HIS A 370 1.09 1.66 -23.92
N GLN A 371 2.04 2.53 -24.24
CA GLN A 371 3.44 2.20 -24.46
C GLN A 371 4.22 2.28 -23.16
N ILE A 372 5.25 1.45 -23.05
CA ILE A 372 6.19 1.52 -21.93
C ILE A 372 7.30 2.54 -22.22
N PRO A 373 7.79 3.24 -21.20
CA PRO A 373 8.87 4.21 -21.35
C PRO A 373 10.14 3.58 -21.97
N PRO A 374 10.84 4.30 -22.83
CA PRO A 374 12.05 3.79 -23.51
C PRO A 374 13.20 3.38 -22.58
N ASN A 375 13.25 3.92 -21.37
CA ASN A 375 14.25 3.64 -20.33
C ASN A 375 13.85 2.53 -19.35
N GLU A 376 12.65 1.97 -19.48
CA GLU A 376 12.23 0.84 -18.67
C GLU A 376 13.00 -0.43 -19.03
N TYR A 377 13.27 -1.29 -18.02
CA TYR A 377 14.05 -2.53 -18.20
C TYR A 377 13.59 -3.37 -19.39
N GLU A 378 12.27 -3.64 -19.50
CA GLU A 378 11.72 -4.48 -20.58
C GLU A 378 11.94 -3.84 -21.97
N ALA A 379 11.85 -2.51 -22.07
CA ALA A 379 12.11 -1.78 -23.32
C ALA A 379 13.59 -1.89 -23.74
N CYS A 380 14.50 -1.60 -22.80
CA CYS A 380 15.94 -1.65 -23.02
C CYS A 380 16.40 -3.07 -23.35
N ARG A 381 15.94 -4.07 -22.59
CA ARG A 381 16.21 -5.48 -22.81
C ARG A 381 15.77 -5.94 -24.20
N SER A 382 14.53 -5.61 -24.59
CA SER A 382 13.98 -6.02 -25.88
C SER A 382 14.76 -5.45 -27.06
N ARG A 383 15.21 -4.20 -26.96
CA ARG A 383 16.08 -3.57 -27.99
C ARG A 383 17.46 -4.21 -28.05
N LEU A 384 18.05 -4.52 -26.88
CA LEU A 384 19.34 -5.21 -26.83
C LEU A 384 19.25 -6.62 -27.43
N LEU A 385 18.17 -7.37 -27.12
CA LEU A 385 17.93 -8.69 -27.68
C LEU A 385 17.71 -8.62 -29.19
N LEU A 386 16.90 -7.68 -29.69
CA LEU A 386 16.71 -7.44 -31.13
C LEU A 386 18.02 -7.15 -31.82
N THR A 387 18.89 -6.35 -31.19
CA THR A 387 20.22 -6.08 -31.73
C THR A 387 21.11 -7.34 -31.71
N ALA A 388 21.01 -8.19 -30.68
CA ALA A 388 21.74 -9.44 -30.62
C ALA A 388 21.29 -10.46 -31.68
N LEU A 389 20.00 -10.48 -32.01
CA LEU A 389 19.44 -11.32 -33.07
C LEU A 389 19.86 -10.87 -34.46
N THR A 390 19.96 -9.56 -34.71
CA THR A 390 20.21 -9.01 -36.06
C THR A 390 21.67 -8.70 -36.31
N ARG A 391 22.41 -8.26 -35.30
CA ARG A 391 23.81 -7.82 -35.37
C ARG A 391 24.57 -8.22 -34.11
N PRO A 392 24.82 -9.52 -33.88
CA PRO A 392 25.49 -9.99 -32.68
C PRO A 392 26.90 -9.43 -32.56
N ARG A 393 27.24 -8.87 -31.38
CA ARG A 393 28.58 -8.34 -31.08
C ARG A 393 28.85 -8.39 -29.58
N PRO A 394 30.10 -8.67 -29.15
CA PRO A 394 30.46 -8.80 -27.73
C PRO A 394 30.18 -7.55 -26.88
N ALA A 395 30.18 -6.36 -27.48
CA ALA A 395 29.86 -5.11 -26.79
C ALA A 395 28.46 -5.08 -26.16
N LEU A 396 27.49 -5.86 -26.66
CA LEU A 396 26.12 -5.96 -26.12
C LEU A 396 26.13 -6.53 -24.72
N LEU A 397 27.07 -7.37 -24.33
CA LEU A 397 27.18 -7.91 -22.98
C LEU A 397 27.46 -6.81 -21.96
N ARG A 398 28.40 -5.90 -22.25
CA ARG A 398 28.65 -4.75 -21.37
C ARG A 398 27.46 -3.81 -21.28
N GLN A 399 26.75 -3.60 -22.39
CA GLN A 399 25.51 -2.80 -22.40
C GLN A 399 24.44 -3.44 -21.52
N PHE A 400 24.33 -4.77 -21.54
CA PHE A 400 23.35 -5.48 -20.68
C PHE A 400 23.76 -5.39 -19.19
N GLU A 401 25.04 -5.51 -18.85
CA GLU A 401 25.51 -5.32 -17.47
C GLU A 401 25.22 -3.90 -16.94
N THR A 402 25.37 -2.88 -17.81
CA THR A 402 25.02 -1.49 -17.48
C THR A 402 23.51 -1.36 -17.26
N LEU A 403 22.70 -1.94 -18.13
CA LEU A 403 21.23 -1.97 -17.97
C LEU A 403 20.84 -2.60 -16.62
N GLY A 404 21.45 -3.72 -16.24
CA GLY A 404 21.15 -4.40 -14.97
C GLY A 404 21.45 -3.54 -13.74
N ARG A 405 22.37 -2.58 -13.84
CA ARG A 405 22.72 -1.64 -12.76
C ARG A 405 21.86 -0.38 -12.76
N GLU A 406 21.65 0.23 -13.92
CA GLU A 406 20.99 1.54 -14.06
C GLU A 406 19.47 1.44 -14.07
N SER A 407 18.92 0.41 -14.70
CA SER A 407 17.48 0.20 -14.83
C SER A 407 17.13 -1.28 -14.57
N PRO A 408 17.29 -1.77 -13.33
CA PRO A 408 17.05 -3.17 -13.03
C PRO A 408 15.56 -3.53 -13.15
N PRO A 409 15.23 -4.83 -13.38
CA PRO A 409 13.85 -5.28 -13.42
C PRO A 409 13.17 -5.04 -12.08
N GLN A 410 11.90 -4.66 -12.14
CA GLN A 410 11.04 -4.47 -10.95
C GLN A 410 10.56 -5.83 -10.42
N VAL A 411 11.48 -6.57 -9.81
CA VAL A 411 11.22 -7.85 -9.13
C VAL A 411 11.64 -7.70 -7.69
N ASN A 412 10.72 -7.97 -6.77
CA ASN A 412 10.88 -7.67 -5.34
C ASN A 412 11.67 -8.74 -4.57
N SER A 413 11.86 -9.93 -5.15
CA SER A 413 12.74 -10.96 -4.60
C SER A 413 14.17 -10.79 -5.14
N PRO A 414 15.19 -10.56 -4.28
CA PRO A 414 16.58 -10.43 -4.72
C PRO A 414 17.09 -11.64 -5.51
N HIS A 415 16.72 -12.86 -5.08
CA HIS A 415 17.13 -14.09 -5.75
C HIS A 415 16.46 -14.23 -7.13
N LEU A 416 15.15 -13.98 -7.24
CA LEU A 416 14.48 -13.97 -8.54
C LEU A 416 15.02 -12.90 -9.46
N LYS A 417 15.32 -11.71 -8.94
CA LYS A 417 15.93 -10.61 -9.69
C LYS A 417 17.31 -11.01 -10.25
N SER A 418 18.16 -11.61 -9.41
CA SER A 418 19.48 -12.11 -9.83
C SER A 418 19.37 -13.21 -10.87
N ALA A 419 18.49 -14.19 -10.66
CA ALA A 419 18.24 -15.26 -11.63
C ALA A 419 17.73 -14.71 -12.97
N MET A 420 16.75 -13.80 -12.95
CA MET A 420 16.20 -13.15 -14.13
C MET A 420 17.26 -12.40 -14.92
N LEU A 421 18.07 -11.57 -14.25
CA LEU A 421 19.16 -10.83 -14.89
C LEU A 421 20.19 -11.77 -15.52
N SER A 422 20.61 -12.83 -14.81
CA SER A 422 21.58 -13.80 -15.29
C SER A 422 21.06 -14.61 -16.48
N ILE A 423 19.77 -15.02 -16.46
CA ILE A 423 19.12 -15.73 -17.56
C ILE A 423 19.06 -14.85 -18.82
N HIS A 424 18.65 -13.59 -18.69
CA HIS A 424 18.57 -12.67 -19.83
C HIS A 424 19.96 -12.29 -20.33
N HIS A 425 20.98 -12.14 -19.46
CA HIS A 425 22.35 -11.94 -19.86
C HIS A 425 22.88 -13.14 -20.66
N ALA A 426 22.64 -14.36 -20.18
CA ALA A 426 23.00 -15.59 -20.87
C ALA A 426 22.30 -15.73 -22.25
N GLN A 427 21.05 -15.25 -22.38
CA GLN A 427 20.34 -15.19 -23.65
C GLN A 427 21.09 -14.33 -24.68
N VAL A 428 21.48 -13.12 -24.30
CA VAL A 428 22.26 -12.22 -25.16
C VAL A 428 23.66 -12.81 -25.45
N ALA A 429 24.32 -13.39 -24.44
CA ALA A 429 25.64 -14.00 -24.58
C ALA A 429 25.62 -15.19 -25.54
N ARG A 430 24.62 -16.03 -25.49
CA ARG A 430 24.42 -17.16 -26.41
C ARG A 430 24.33 -16.69 -27.86
N LEU A 431 23.51 -15.67 -28.12
CA LEU A 431 23.38 -15.08 -29.45
C LEU A 431 24.69 -14.42 -29.95
N CYS A 432 25.56 -13.94 -29.05
CA CYS A 432 26.87 -13.39 -29.35
C CYS A 432 27.98 -14.45 -29.40
N GLY A 433 27.66 -15.75 -29.35
CA GLY A 433 28.65 -16.84 -29.42
C GLY A 433 29.46 -17.08 -28.13
N LYS A 434 29.01 -16.53 -26.98
CA LYS A 434 29.70 -16.60 -25.68
C LYS A 434 28.79 -17.16 -24.57
N GLY A 435 27.86 -18.04 -24.91
CA GLY A 435 26.72 -18.42 -24.03
C GLY A 435 27.05 -19.44 -22.94
N ALA A 436 28.05 -20.31 -23.09
CA ALA A 436 28.21 -21.45 -22.19
C ALA A 436 28.44 -21.07 -20.72
N ALA A 437 29.46 -20.24 -20.45
CA ALA A 437 29.79 -19.83 -19.08
C ALA A 437 28.67 -18.97 -18.45
N GLU A 438 27.97 -18.15 -19.25
CA GLU A 438 26.86 -17.33 -18.77
C GLU A 438 25.63 -18.16 -18.45
N ALA A 439 25.32 -19.19 -19.24
CA ALA A 439 24.25 -20.13 -18.98
C ALA A 439 24.47 -20.94 -17.69
N GLU A 440 25.74 -21.32 -17.42
CA GLU A 440 26.14 -22.00 -16.18
C GLU A 440 25.97 -21.09 -14.96
N ARG A 441 26.39 -19.82 -15.07
CA ARG A 441 26.15 -18.81 -14.03
C ARG A 441 24.66 -18.57 -13.80
N ALA A 442 23.86 -18.49 -14.85
CA ALA A 442 22.41 -18.33 -14.77
C ALA A 442 21.77 -19.54 -14.07
N GLN A 443 22.25 -20.76 -14.36
CA GLN A 443 21.77 -21.96 -13.67
C GLN A 443 22.10 -21.92 -12.17
N ALA A 444 23.31 -21.57 -11.80
CA ALA A 444 23.69 -21.42 -10.40
C ALA A 444 22.83 -20.38 -9.65
N GLN A 445 22.46 -19.26 -10.32
CA GLN A 445 21.52 -18.27 -9.74
C GLN A 445 20.10 -18.82 -9.64
N LEU A 446 19.68 -19.65 -10.56
CA LEU A 446 18.38 -20.30 -10.54
C LEU A 446 18.28 -21.33 -9.39
N ASP A 447 19.34 -22.07 -9.15
CA ASP A 447 19.41 -23.13 -8.12
C ASP A 447 19.34 -22.56 -6.68
N VAL A 448 19.74 -21.31 -6.47
CA VAL A 448 19.65 -20.62 -5.16
C VAL A 448 18.34 -19.89 -4.95
N VAL A 449 17.40 -19.90 -5.92
CA VAL A 449 16.07 -19.33 -5.73
C VAL A 449 15.32 -20.15 -4.66
N PRO A 450 14.80 -19.49 -3.60
CA PRO A 450 14.08 -20.20 -2.55
C PRO A 450 12.88 -20.99 -3.09
N ARG A 451 12.60 -22.16 -2.52
CA ARG A 451 11.53 -23.07 -2.98
C ARG A 451 10.12 -22.49 -2.88
N ASP A 452 9.92 -21.48 -2.04
CA ASP A 452 8.66 -20.75 -1.92
C ASP A 452 8.49 -19.67 -3.01
N ARG A 453 9.50 -19.47 -3.86
CA ARG A 453 9.47 -18.56 -5.00
C ARG A 453 9.35 -19.31 -6.31
N THR A 454 8.51 -18.81 -7.19
CA THR A 454 8.26 -19.40 -8.50
C THR A 454 8.99 -18.63 -9.59
N VAL A 455 9.79 -19.34 -10.36
CA VAL A 455 10.36 -18.82 -11.62
C VAL A 455 9.30 -18.97 -12.71
N THR A 456 9.03 -17.90 -13.46
CA THR A 456 8.01 -17.91 -14.50
C THR A 456 8.37 -18.81 -15.67
N ILE A 457 7.36 -19.31 -16.37
CA ILE A 457 7.50 -20.28 -17.47
C ILE A 457 8.43 -19.76 -18.58
N ASP A 458 8.30 -18.49 -18.93
CA ASP A 458 9.15 -17.85 -19.95
C ASP A 458 10.63 -17.77 -19.55
N LEU A 459 10.93 -17.41 -18.30
CA LEU A 459 12.30 -17.42 -17.81
C LEU A 459 12.91 -18.81 -17.82
N TYR A 460 12.12 -19.80 -17.40
CA TYR A 460 12.57 -21.19 -17.39
C TYR A 460 12.85 -21.69 -18.81
N ALA A 461 11.98 -21.36 -19.78
CA ALA A 461 12.14 -21.74 -21.18
C ALA A 461 13.35 -21.06 -21.83
N VAL A 462 13.60 -19.78 -21.54
CA VAL A 462 14.80 -19.07 -21.99
C VAL A 462 16.05 -19.74 -21.42
N GLN A 463 16.07 -20.10 -20.12
CA GLN A 463 17.22 -20.78 -19.52
C GLN A 463 17.46 -22.17 -20.13
N ALA A 464 16.41 -22.92 -20.41
CA ALA A 464 16.52 -24.21 -21.08
C ALA A 464 17.22 -24.08 -22.45
N ARG A 465 16.86 -23.04 -23.25
CA ARG A 465 17.52 -22.73 -24.52
C ARG A 465 18.98 -22.29 -24.32
N ASN A 466 19.28 -21.54 -23.26
CA ASN A 466 20.66 -21.18 -22.93
C ASN A 466 21.51 -22.40 -22.58
N LEU A 467 20.95 -23.38 -21.83
CA LEU A 467 21.64 -24.62 -21.45
C LEU A 467 21.96 -25.52 -22.64
N ALA A 468 21.19 -25.46 -23.73
CA ALA A 468 21.49 -26.23 -24.95
C ALA A 468 22.86 -25.91 -25.56
N ALA A 469 23.44 -24.74 -25.25
CA ALA A 469 24.77 -24.33 -25.67
C ALA A 469 25.89 -24.75 -24.69
N THR A 470 25.58 -25.53 -23.64
CA THR A 470 26.50 -25.92 -22.56
C THR A 470 26.80 -27.41 -22.55
N GLN A 471 27.79 -27.81 -21.75
CA GLN A 471 28.06 -29.23 -21.46
C GLN A 471 27.25 -29.77 -20.25
N GLN A 472 26.38 -28.98 -19.64
CA GLN A 472 25.56 -29.36 -18.49
C GLN A 472 24.39 -30.29 -18.88
N ARG A 473 24.70 -31.51 -19.32
CA ARG A 473 23.73 -32.49 -19.83
C ARG A 473 22.61 -32.78 -18.85
N GLN A 474 22.89 -32.87 -17.54
CA GLN A 474 21.88 -33.18 -16.52
C GLN A 474 20.88 -32.01 -16.35
N ALA A 475 21.38 -30.78 -16.22
CA ALA A 475 20.51 -29.58 -16.11
C ALA A 475 19.64 -29.41 -17.37
N LEU A 476 20.22 -29.61 -18.55
CA LEU A 476 19.49 -29.57 -19.82
C LEU A 476 18.41 -30.66 -19.89
N ALA A 477 18.71 -31.91 -19.50
CA ALA A 477 17.73 -33.01 -19.52
C ALA A 477 16.54 -32.72 -18.59
N VAL A 478 16.79 -32.15 -17.39
CA VAL A 478 15.74 -31.74 -16.46
C VAL A 478 14.89 -30.62 -17.07
N ALA A 479 15.53 -29.61 -17.69
CA ALA A 479 14.83 -28.51 -18.33
C ALA A 479 13.98 -28.98 -19.51
N GLN A 480 14.51 -29.87 -20.37
CA GLN A 480 13.79 -30.49 -21.49
C GLN A 480 12.58 -31.34 -21.02
N ALA A 481 12.74 -32.13 -19.96
CA ALA A 481 11.64 -32.89 -19.39
C ALA A 481 10.50 -32.00 -18.91
N ARG A 482 10.81 -30.90 -18.23
CA ARG A 482 9.81 -29.93 -17.77
C ARG A 482 9.14 -29.20 -18.93
N LEU A 483 9.86 -28.82 -19.97
CA LEU A 483 9.27 -28.19 -21.15
C LEU A 483 8.32 -29.15 -21.87
N ARG A 484 8.68 -30.44 -22.01
CA ARG A 484 7.80 -31.43 -22.59
C ARG A 484 6.52 -31.61 -21.80
N ASP A 485 6.60 -31.74 -20.47
CA ASP A 485 5.43 -31.76 -19.57
C ASP A 485 4.51 -30.57 -19.78
N TRP A 486 5.05 -29.35 -19.87
CA TRP A 486 4.25 -28.15 -20.14
C TRP A 486 3.62 -28.15 -21.54
N ILE A 487 4.36 -28.59 -22.57
CA ILE A 487 3.82 -28.72 -23.96
C ILE A 487 2.67 -29.72 -23.98
N GLU A 488 2.79 -30.83 -23.28
CA GLU A 488 1.72 -31.84 -23.15
C GLU A 488 0.49 -31.26 -22.42
N ARG A 489 0.70 -30.33 -21.51
CA ARG A 489 -0.38 -29.57 -20.80
C ARG A 489 -0.90 -28.36 -21.58
N GLY A 490 -0.55 -28.23 -22.86
CA GLY A 490 -1.13 -27.22 -23.76
C GLY A 490 -0.32 -25.93 -23.94
N TYR A 491 0.87 -25.78 -23.35
CA TYR A 491 1.73 -24.60 -23.55
C TYR A 491 2.41 -24.62 -24.93
N ASN A 492 1.60 -24.52 -25.99
CA ASN A 492 2.05 -24.73 -27.37
C ASN A 492 3.10 -23.72 -27.84
N ALA A 493 3.11 -22.50 -27.29
CA ALA A 493 4.16 -21.51 -27.60
C ALA A 493 5.58 -22.03 -27.29
N LEU A 494 5.73 -22.95 -26.34
CA LEU A 494 7.03 -23.51 -25.97
C LEU A 494 7.62 -24.44 -27.04
N ARG A 495 6.82 -24.92 -28.01
CA ARG A 495 7.32 -25.68 -29.17
C ARG A 495 8.31 -24.88 -30.00
N ALA A 496 8.10 -23.54 -30.08
CA ALA A 496 9.00 -22.63 -30.79
C ALA A 496 10.35 -22.41 -30.07
N VAL A 497 10.46 -22.84 -28.81
CA VAL A 497 11.75 -22.73 -28.07
C VAL A 497 12.82 -23.70 -28.64
N GLY A 498 12.39 -24.78 -29.34
CA GLY A 498 13.30 -25.58 -30.21
C GLY A 498 14.41 -26.32 -29.45
N ILE A 499 14.09 -26.99 -28.32
CA ILE A 499 15.06 -27.74 -27.51
C ILE A 499 14.75 -29.23 -27.55
#